data_6acdcbb087768016bcd77f905950c1da
#
_entry.id   6acdcbb087768016bcd77f905950c1da
#
_cell.length_a   1.000
_cell.length_b   1.000
_cell.length_c   1.000
_cell.angle_alpha   90.00
_cell.angle_beta   90.00
_cell.angle_gamma   90.00
#
_symmetry.space_group_name_H-M   'P 1'
#
loop_
_entity.id
_entity.type
_entity.pdbx_description
1 polymer ?
#
loop_
_entity_poly.entity_id
_entity_poly.type
_entity_poly.pdbx_seq_one_letter_code
_entity_poly.pdbx_strand_id
1 'polypeptide(L)'
;MSRKSRLFHKGTLLELDILDVAYGGKGIAKVPTDDGDFTVFVPNAIQGQRVRARVSLCKRRHAEARITAVLKRAPGEVETPHQAIPGAPYITLPLKAQREWKERTTLDVYRRIGGVPDLDARYAGWVDSPSGFHYRNKMEYSFAAIG
;
A
#
# COMPACT_ATOMS: atom_id res chain seq x y z
N MET A 1 -30.52 18.73 3.29
CA MET A 1 -29.29 18.14 2.68
C MET A 1 -29.13 16.71 3.17
N SER A 2 -29.43 15.73 2.34
CA SER A 2 -29.28 14.30 2.69
C SER A 2 -27.80 14.00 2.93
N ARG A 3 -27.46 13.51 4.12
CA ARG A 3 -26.15 12.93 4.43
C ARG A 3 -25.99 11.69 3.53
N LYS A 4 -25.26 11.79 2.39
CA LYS A 4 -24.89 10.59 1.64
C LYS A 4 -24.26 9.60 2.63
N SER A 5 -24.89 8.44 2.80
CA SER A 5 -24.43 7.40 3.70
C SER A 5 -23.03 6.96 3.28
N ARG A 6 -22.20 6.56 4.24
CA ARG A 6 -20.90 5.95 3.95
C ARG A 6 -21.15 4.65 3.20
N LEU A 7 -20.38 4.39 2.15
CA LEU A 7 -20.53 3.19 1.31
C LEU A 7 -20.31 1.90 2.13
N PHE A 8 -19.38 1.93 3.07
CA PHE A 8 -19.07 0.80 3.93
C PHE A 8 -19.11 1.17 5.40
N HIS A 9 -19.51 0.22 6.24
CA HIS A 9 -19.40 0.33 7.69
C HIS A 9 -18.04 -0.19 8.18
N LYS A 10 -17.57 0.33 9.31
CA LYS A 10 -16.40 -0.23 10.00
C LYS A 10 -16.66 -1.70 10.32
N GLY A 11 -15.72 -2.57 10.01
CA GLY A 11 -15.85 -4.02 10.21
C GLY A 11 -16.33 -4.80 8.98
N THR A 12 -16.85 -4.13 7.94
CA THR A 12 -17.25 -4.80 6.68
C THR A 12 -16.05 -5.55 6.09
N LEU A 13 -16.28 -6.80 5.68
CA LEU A 13 -15.30 -7.60 4.95
C LEU A 13 -15.48 -7.40 3.45
N LEU A 14 -14.40 -7.16 2.75
CA LEU A 14 -14.34 -6.98 1.31
C LEU A 14 -13.31 -7.94 0.73
N GLU A 15 -13.59 -8.48 -0.46
CA GLU A 15 -12.58 -9.13 -1.29
C GLU A 15 -12.16 -8.14 -2.37
N LEU A 16 -10.87 -7.88 -2.45
CA LEU A 16 -10.30 -6.79 -3.22
C LEU A 16 -9.15 -7.27 -4.08
N ASP A 17 -9.18 -6.93 -5.35
CA ASP A 17 -8.04 -7.04 -6.24
C ASP A 17 -7.19 -5.77 -6.11
N ILE A 18 -5.91 -5.94 -5.80
CA ILE A 18 -4.98 -4.82 -5.62
C ILE A 18 -4.42 -4.43 -6.97
N LEU A 19 -4.82 -3.27 -7.44
CA LEU A 19 -4.53 -2.76 -8.77
C LEU A 19 -3.22 -1.98 -8.86
N ASP A 20 -2.83 -1.34 -7.75
CA ASP A 20 -1.62 -0.51 -7.68
C ASP A 20 -1.19 -0.34 -6.22
N VAL A 21 -0.07 0.36 -5.99
CA VAL A 21 0.40 0.74 -4.66
C VAL A 21 0.69 2.24 -4.61
N ALA A 22 0.11 2.92 -3.63
CA ALA A 22 0.40 4.31 -3.34
C ALA A 22 1.76 4.48 -2.64
N TYR A 23 2.33 5.67 -2.73
CA TYR A 23 3.48 6.06 -1.94
C TYR A 23 3.25 5.73 -0.46
N GLY A 24 4.26 5.16 0.20
CA GLY A 24 4.17 4.69 1.59
C GLY A 24 3.61 3.28 1.75
N GLY A 25 3.38 2.52 0.65
CA GLY A 25 3.12 1.08 0.72
C GLY A 25 1.66 0.70 1.02
N LYS A 26 0.71 1.55 0.65
CA LYS A 26 -0.72 1.18 0.70
C LYS A 26 -1.16 0.65 -0.66
N GLY A 27 -1.60 -0.59 -0.71
CA GLY A 27 -2.27 -1.14 -1.90
C GLY A 27 -3.53 -0.35 -2.23
N ILE A 28 -3.82 -0.22 -3.51
CA ILE A 28 -4.99 0.48 -4.05
C ILE A 28 -5.91 -0.55 -4.68
N ALA A 29 -7.15 -0.61 -4.20
CA ALA A 29 -8.23 -1.33 -4.85
C ALA A 29 -9.34 -0.36 -5.26
N LYS A 30 -10.12 -0.76 -6.25
CA LYS A 30 -11.29 -0.05 -6.74
C LYS A 30 -12.52 -0.92 -6.57
N VAL A 31 -13.56 -0.35 -5.99
CA VAL A 31 -14.88 -0.98 -5.88
C VAL A 31 -15.84 -0.21 -6.77
N PRO A 32 -16.42 -0.83 -7.80
CA PRO A 32 -17.41 -0.19 -8.66
C PRO A 32 -18.63 0.24 -7.85
N THR A 33 -19.14 1.44 -8.10
CA THR A 33 -20.36 1.97 -7.51
C THR A 33 -21.15 2.74 -8.57
N ASP A 34 -22.40 3.06 -8.29
CA ASP A 34 -23.25 3.84 -9.20
C ASP A 34 -22.67 5.24 -9.49
N ASP A 35 -21.92 5.81 -8.55
CA ASP A 35 -21.24 7.11 -8.67
C ASP A 35 -19.81 6.99 -9.26
N GLY A 36 -19.39 5.81 -9.76
CA GLY A 36 -18.03 5.50 -10.25
C GLY A 36 -17.20 4.70 -9.27
N ASP A 37 -15.91 4.56 -9.54
CA ASP A 37 -15.00 3.75 -8.74
C ASP A 37 -14.70 4.35 -7.37
N PHE A 38 -14.99 3.59 -6.33
CA PHE A 38 -14.63 3.94 -4.96
C PHE A 38 -13.28 3.35 -4.55
N THR A 39 -12.38 4.20 -4.11
CA THR A 39 -11.01 3.78 -3.76
C THR A 39 -10.94 3.19 -2.35
N VAL A 40 -10.32 2.01 -2.22
CA VAL A 40 -9.98 1.39 -0.94
C VAL A 40 -8.47 1.25 -0.82
N PHE A 41 -7.89 1.84 0.22
CA PHE A 41 -6.49 1.70 0.56
C PHE A 41 -6.29 0.53 1.52
N VAL A 42 -5.35 -0.35 1.20
CA VAL A 42 -5.06 -1.55 1.98
C VAL A 42 -3.57 -1.55 2.35
N PRO A 43 -3.20 -1.13 3.57
CA PRO A 43 -1.81 -1.16 4.02
C PRO A 43 -1.20 -2.57 3.88
N ASN A 44 0.05 -2.63 3.45
CA ASN A 44 0.84 -3.85 3.22
C ASN A 44 0.31 -4.78 2.11
N ALA A 45 -0.68 -4.36 1.34
CA ALA A 45 -1.11 -5.09 0.15
C ALA A 45 -0.24 -4.73 -1.05
N ILE A 46 0.03 -5.70 -1.90
CA ILE A 46 0.90 -5.60 -3.07
C ILE A 46 0.08 -5.75 -4.34
N GLN A 47 0.42 -4.96 -5.37
CA GLN A 47 -0.23 -5.05 -6.68
C GLN A 47 -0.22 -6.47 -7.22
N GLY A 48 -1.36 -6.90 -7.73
CA GLY A 48 -1.57 -8.26 -8.25
C GLY A 48 -2.05 -9.26 -7.21
N GLN A 49 -2.08 -8.89 -5.92
CA GLN A 49 -2.75 -9.69 -4.91
C GLN A 49 -4.27 -9.62 -5.03
N ARG A 50 -4.95 -10.70 -4.64
CA ARG A 50 -6.34 -10.66 -4.20
C ARG A 50 -6.38 -10.90 -2.70
N VAL A 51 -7.00 -10.01 -1.98
CA VAL A 51 -7.02 -10.03 -0.51
C VAL A 51 -8.43 -9.97 0.03
N ARG A 52 -8.65 -10.59 1.19
CA ARG A 52 -9.79 -10.29 2.04
C ARG A 52 -9.35 -9.27 3.07
N ALA A 53 -10.07 -8.15 3.17
CA ALA A 53 -9.72 -7.07 4.06
C ALA A 53 -10.95 -6.57 4.84
N ARG A 54 -10.72 -6.13 6.08
CA ARG A 54 -11.74 -5.57 6.97
C ARG A 54 -11.65 -4.06 6.97
N VAL A 55 -12.74 -3.38 6.64
CA VAL A 55 -12.80 -1.92 6.67
C VAL A 55 -12.53 -1.40 8.07
N SER A 56 -11.52 -0.57 8.21
CA SER A 56 -11.14 0.11 9.46
C SER A 56 -11.67 1.54 9.52
N LEU A 57 -11.71 2.21 8.37
CA LEU A 57 -12.18 3.58 8.23
C LEU A 57 -12.87 3.74 6.87
N CYS A 58 -14.03 4.41 6.85
CA CYS A 58 -14.67 4.82 5.60
C CYS A 58 -14.94 6.31 5.62
N LYS A 59 -14.42 7.04 4.64
CA LYS A 59 -14.66 8.45 4.37
C LYS A 59 -15.55 8.61 3.14
N ARG A 60 -15.86 9.86 2.77
CA ARG A 60 -16.76 10.15 1.64
C ARG A 60 -16.21 9.65 0.30
N ARG A 61 -14.88 9.70 0.08
CA ARG A 61 -14.24 9.43 -1.21
C ARG A 61 -13.33 8.20 -1.21
N HIS A 62 -13.06 7.62 -0.05
CA HIS A 62 -12.21 6.44 0.08
C HIS A 62 -12.46 5.71 1.39
N ALA A 63 -12.04 4.46 1.45
CA ALA A 63 -11.94 3.70 2.68
C ALA A 63 -10.50 3.21 2.92
N GLU A 64 -10.22 2.85 4.17
CA GLU A 64 -9.04 2.06 4.54
C GLU A 64 -9.50 0.72 5.08
N ALA A 65 -8.83 -0.35 4.68
CA ALA A 65 -9.12 -1.69 5.14
C ALA A 65 -7.82 -2.42 5.49
N ARG A 66 -7.86 -3.32 6.47
CA ARG A 66 -6.73 -4.13 6.89
C ARG A 66 -6.87 -5.54 6.37
N ILE A 67 -5.80 -6.11 5.83
CA ILE A 67 -5.76 -7.48 5.35
C ILE A 67 -6.11 -8.44 6.49
N THR A 68 -7.04 -9.35 6.22
CA THR A 68 -7.36 -10.48 7.08
C THR A 68 -6.89 -11.81 6.48
N ALA A 69 -6.80 -11.88 5.14
CA ALA A 69 -6.23 -13.00 4.42
C ALA A 69 -5.74 -12.57 3.03
N VAL A 70 -4.67 -13.18 2.56
CA VAL A 70 -4.24 -13.12 1.16
C VAL A 70 -4.86 -14.32 0.46
N LEU A 71 -5.81 -14.07 -0.45
CA LEU A 71 -6.55 -15.10 -1.20
C LEU A 71 -5.77 -15.58 -2.42
N LYS A 72 -5.02 -14.67 -3.04
CA LYS A 72 -4.11 -14.95 -4.15
C LYS A 72 -2.89 -14.06 -4.02
N ARG A 73 -1.70 -14.65 -4.11
CA ARG A 73 -0.44 -13.93 -4.10
C ARG A 73 -0.20 -13.21 -5.42
N ALA A 74 0.54 -12.11 -5.37
CA ALA A 74 1.01 -11.42 -6.55
C ALA A 74 2.12 -12.24 -7.25
N PRO A 75 2.26 -12.11 -8.58
CA PRO A 75 3.39 -12.69 -9.27
C PRO A 75 4.72 -12.20 -8.69
N GLY A 76 5.66 -13.13 -8.46
CA GLY A 76 6.99 -12.81 -7.96
C GLY A 76 7.08 -12.55 -6.45
N GLU A 77 6.01 -12.71 -5.68
CA GLU A 77 6.10 -12.70 -4.23
C GLU A 77 6.95 -13.86 -3.70
N VAL A 78 7.76 -13.56 -2.71
CA VAL A 78 8.58 -14.54 -1.99
C VAL A 78 8.00 -14.80 -0.60
N GLU A 79 8.14 -16.01 -0.11
CA GLU A 79 7.82 -16.32 1.27
C GLU A 79 8.89 -15.73 2.20
N THR A 80 8.45 -15.15 3.30
CA THR A 80 9.33 -14.62 4.32
C THR A 80 8.72 -14.82 5.71
N PRO A 81 9.50 -15.21 6.71
CA PRO A 81 9.01 -15.29 8.09
C PRO A 81 8.63 -13.93 8.65
N HIS A 82 9.03 -12.85 7.99
CA HIS A 82 8.81 -11.47 8.43
C HIS A 82 7.59 -10.82 7.78
N GLN A 83 6.72 -11.58 7.15
CA GLN A 83 5.56 -11.09 6.38
C GLN A 83 4.61 -10.18 7.19
N ALA A 84 4.56 -10.34 8.49
CA ALA A 84 3.68 -9.57 9.38
C ALA A 84 4.37 -8.35 10.04
N ILE A 85 5.61 -8.02 9.71
CA ILE A 85 6.32 -6.89 10.33
C ILE A 85 5.69 -5.58 9.90
N PRO A 86 5.15 -4.77 10.83
CA PRO A 86 4.68 -3.42 10.54
C PRO A 86 5.82 -2.54 10.00
N GLY A 87 5.51 -1.68 9.03
CA GLY A 87 6.49 -0.77 8.46
C GLY A 87 7.40 -1.35 7.37
N ALA A 88 7.20 -2.61 6.99
CA ALA A 88 7.89 -3.24 5.87
C ALA A 88 6.91 -3.68 4.76
N PRO A 89 6.19 -2.75 4.10
CA PRO A 89 5.06 -3.06 3.22
C PRO A 89 5.43 -3.87 1.98
N TYR A 90 6.70 -3.89 1.61
CA TYR A 90 7.18 -4.59 0.41
C TYR A 90 7.98 -5.85 0.73
N ILE A 91 7.98 -6.32 1.98
CA ILE A 91 8.90 -7.38 2.43
C ILE A 91 8.72 -8.72 1.70
N THR A 92 7.55 -8.97 1.15
CA THR A 92 7.26 -10.17 0.35
C THR A 92 7.73 -10.06 -1.11
N LEU A 93 8.28 -8.90 -1.51
CA LEU A 93 8.84 -8.72 -2.84
C LEU A 93 10.36 -8.91 -2.82
N PRO A 94 10.96 -9.46 -3.90
CA PRO A 94 12.40 -9.41 -4.10
C PRO A 94 12.95 -7.99 -4.03
N LEU A 95 14.15 -7.79 -3.52
CA LEU A 95 14.73 -6.46 -3.30
C LEU A 95 14.71 -5.57 -4.56
N LYS A 96 14.99 -6.17 -5.73
CA LYS A 96 14.90 -5.47 -7.01
C LYS A 96 13.50 -4.91 -7.26
N ALA A 97 12.46 -5.70 -7.05
CA ALA A 97 11.07 -5.26 -7.22
C ALA A 97 10.68 -4.19 -6.20
N GLN A 98 11.13 -4.32 -4.93
CA GLN A 98 10.94 -3.27 -3.92
C GLN A 98 11.52 -1.92 -4.35
N ARG A 99 12.73 -1.93 -4.94
CA ARG A 99 13.39 -0.75 -5.47
C ARG A 99 12.56 -0.11 -6.58
N GLU A 100 12.21 -0.88 -7.62
CA GLU A 100 11.44 -0.40 -8.77
C GLU A 100 10.11 0.27 -8.33
N TRP A 101 9.45 -0.30 -7.33
CA TRP A 101 8.23 0.25 -6.77
C TRP A 101 8.44 1.55 -6.00
N LYS A 102 9.46 1.61 -5.16
CA LYS A 102 9.81 2.81 -4.41
C LYS A 102 10.21 3.94 -5.34
N GLU A 103 11.03 3.66 -6.33
CA GLU A 103 11.46 4.62 -7.33
C GLU A 103 10.27 5.16 -8.12
N ARG A 104 9.44 4.30 -8.69
CA ARG A 104 8.23 4.67 -9.43
C ARG A 104 7.30 5.55 -8.61
N THR A 105 6.93 5.10 -7.41
CA THR A 105 5.98 5.85 -6.57
C THR A 105 6.55 7.18 -6.09
N THR A 106 7.85 7.27 -5.87
CA THR A 106 8.52 8.52 -5.51
C THR A 106 8.50 9.51 -6.67
N LEU A 107 8.89 9.08 -7.87
CA LEU A 107 8.85 9.92 -9.07
C LEU A 107 7.42 10.39 -9.38
N ASP A 108 6.42 9.55 -9.17
CA ASP A 108 5.01 9.92 -9.31
C ASP A 108 4.59 11.06 -8.35
N VAL A 109 5.08 11.04 -7.12
CA VAL A 109 4.82 12.11 -6.14
C VAL A 109 5.44 13.42 -6.63
N TYR A 110 6.69 13.39 -7.09
CA TYR A 110 7.37 14.58 -7.63
C TYR A 110 6.67 15.15 -8.86
N ARG A 111 6.18 14.29 -9.77
CA ARG A 111 5.44 14.74 -10.96
C ARG A 111 4.09 15.33 -10.59
N ARG A 112 3.26 14.59 -9.86
CA ARG A 112 1.83 14.93 -9.67
C ARG A 112 1.57 15.91 -8.53
N ILE A 113 2.35 15.84 -7.45
CA ILE A 113 2.17 16.68 -6.27
C ILE A 113 3.21 17.81 -6.27
N GLY A 114 4.46 17.47 -6.53
CA GLY A 114 5.56 18.43 -6.55
C GLY A 114 5.55 19.35 -7.78
N GLY A 115 4.90 18.93 -8.87
CA GLY A 115 4.85 19.71 -10.12
C GLY A 115 6.24 19.99 -10.68
N VAL A 116 7.22 19.11 -10.43
CA VAL A 116 8.61 19.32 -10.85
C VAL A 116 8.70 19.22 -12.37
N PRO A 117 9.04 20.31 -13.07
CA PRO A 117 9.24 20.29 -14.52
C PRO A 117 10.50 19.49 -14.86
N ASP A 118 10.49 18.84 -16.01
CA ASP A 118 11.65 18.10 -16.56
C ASP A 118 12.26 17.09 -15.57
N LEU A 119 11.42 16.42 -14.79
CA LEU A 119 11.86 15.49 -13.75
C LEU A 119 12.82 14.44 -14.29
N ASP A 120 12.53 13.89 -15.48
CA ASP A 120 13.34 12.82 -16.06
C ASP A 120 14.76 13.30 -16.40
N ALA A 121 14.93 14.56 -16.81
CA ALA A 121 16.24 15.16 -17.04
C ALA A 121 16.99 15.50 -15.74
N ARG A 122 16.29 15.67 -14.64
CA ARG A 122 16.86 16.01 -13.32
C ARG A 122 17.12 14.79 -12.45
N TYR A 123 16.51 13.66 -12.79
CA TYR A 123 16.66 12.45 -12.03
C TYR A 123 18.00 11.77 -12.29
N ALA A 124 18.88 11.78 -11.29
CA ALA A 124 20.22 11.22 -11.40
C ALA A 124 20.29 9.71 -11.19
N GLY A 125 19.16 9.07 -10.93
CA GLY A 125 19.07 7.64 -10.72
C GLY A 125 18.88 7.24 -9.25
N TRP A 126 18.78 5.95 -9.02
CA TRP A 126 18.59 5.34 -7.71
C TRP A 126 19.92 4.89 -7.11
N VAL A 127 20.10 5.10 -5.81
CA VAL A 127 21.22 4.56 -5.04
C VAL A 127 20.73 3.39 -4.19
N ASP A 128 21.24 2.21 -4.45
CA ASP A 128 20.85 1.00 -3.72
C ASP A 128 21.50 0.94 -2.33
N SER A 129 20.75 0.31 -1.41
CA SER A 129 21.37 -0.20 -0.17
C SER A 129 22.25 -1.41 -0.48
N PRO A 130 23.45 -1.52 0.11
CA PRO A 130 24.32 -2.68 -0.07
C PRO A 130 23.72 -3.96 0.50
N SER A 131 22.71 -3.88 1.37
CA SER A 131 22.02 -5.01 1.99
C SER A 131 20.53 -4.74 2.16
N GLY A 132 19.72 -5.78 1.99
CA GLY A 132 18.29 -5.76 2.28
C GLY A 132 17.95 -5.83 3.78
N PHE A 133 18.91 -6.28 4.60
CA PHE A 133 18.77 -6.43 6.05
C PHE A 133 19.98 -5.81 6.77
N HIS A 134 19.83 -5.62 8.08
CA HIS A 134 20.90 -5.12 8.97
C HIS A 134 21.47 -3.75 8.58
N TYR A 135 20.72 -2.93 7.84
CA TYR A 135 21.13 -1.59 7.41
C TYR A 135 20.66 -0.50 8.39
N ARG A 136 19.69 -0.80 9.24
CA ARG A 136 19.06 0.16 10.14
C ARG A 136 19.68 0.07 11.52
N ASN A 137 20.13 1.18 12.07
CA ASN A 137 20.75 1.28 13.38
C ASN A 137 19.86 1.89 14.47
N LYS A 138 18.64 2.33 14.10
CA LYS A 138 17.65 2.89 15.03
C LYS A 138 16.27 2.33 14.75
N MET A 139 15.58 1.87 15.79
CA MET A 139 14.17 1.45 15.74
C MET A 139 13.42 2.14 16.88
N GLU A 140 12.17 2.52 16.59
CA GLU A 140 11.24 3.06 17.59
C GLU A 140 10.02 2.13 17.65
N TYR A 141 9.66 1.72 18.85
CA TYR A 141 8.52 0.84 19.11
C TYR A 141 7.54 1.52 20.05
N SER A 142 6.24 1.37 19.74
CA SER A 142 5.18 1.75 20.65
C SER A 142 4.62 0.48 21.29
N PHE A 143 4.53 0.47 22.60
CA PHE A 143 3.93 -0.61 23.36
C PHE A 143 2.51 -0.22 23.78
N ALA A 144 1.57 -1.16 23.66
CA ALA A 144 0.20 -0.99 24.12
C ALA A 144 -0.22 -2.25 24.88
N ALA A 145 -0.96 -2.07 25.97
CA ALA A 145 -1.64 -3.17 26.61
C ALA A 145 -2.83 -3.59 25.74
N ILE A 146 -2.96 -4.89 25.50
CA ILE A 146 -4.14 -5.47 24.85
C ILE A 146 -5.00 -5.97 25.99
N GLY A 147 -6.10 -5.24 26.25
CA GLY A 147 -7.12 -5.64 27.22
C GLY A 147 -8.13 -6.61 26.64
#